data_a76a24b0323afd2b0db09e99f5220a82
#
_entry.id   a76a24b0323afd2b0db09e99f5220a82
#
_cell.length_a   1.000
_cell.length_b   1.000
_cell.length_c   1.000
_cell.angle_alpha   90.00
_cell.angle_beta   90.00
_cell.angle_gamma   90.00
#
_symmetry.space_group_name_H-M   'P 1'
#
loop_
_entity.id
_entity.type
_entity.pdbx_description
1 polymer ?
#
loop_
_entity_poly.entity_id
_entity_poly.type
_entity_poly.pdbx_seq_one_letter_code
_entity_poly.pdbx_strand_id
1 'polypeptide(L)'
;MRRPDQRSVLSRQATIVLLSGFLLSVVALDGQEKPPAGTPATIPSSVVAAAAKIANDPQVLALLKDQGTDAAAKARWNNFLELVRIPSPSREEHLKAAEIHRRLVGDWGFTQAEVMTRADGVIPASDTNIVDGLPVYNACVVIKGSYSSRADAQQYQGQYPKVLVEGHIDVVNPETLPKTGDPSIRIKLQPYAQPVVATPEELAAIPVELSFDARGRVVENDNYVTASRVFANAKEAEAGGGVRIYVPGYGDMMPSTANAFMLAAAMKKHNIKPVYDIWICGTAGEEGKGNLAGMKQLYGFDQKLGTGSNPLNFVANFGLEGGGIVNFIGSYRFEMKFKAPLPRGGGKAPSAPEAMAAAIAKIADVKTPSELQAGAPRTTYTVGRASCEPPPPGGTVVPSCSLEVDMRSTRKEPLEDMRKTIEPMFQAGASAENARYGRKDGSPEGITLELMWYGLRPAFVADSVDNVAVHAGLQSGIQLGVLTSPMVGTGSGSLNDNVPANTGIPTYQFTLASSAAGAGGHAFWEWGTRGAPATEVARMHRVLTAALTVSGFHAADGTVVPPATGPIGKRTREVVR
;
A
#
# COMPACT_ATOMS: atom_id res chain seq x y z
N MET A 1 -56.21 40.04 -32.81
CA MET A 1 -54.82 39.87 -33.24
C MET A 1 -54.25 38.64 -32.60
N ARG A 2 -53.96 37.61 -33.40
CA ARG A 2 -53.58 36.29 -32.97
C ARG A 2 -52.06 36.21 -32.78
N ARG A 3 -51.60 35.56 -31.70
CA ARG A 3 -50.21 35.17 -31.52
C ARG A 3 -49.92 33.86 -32.28
N PRO A 4 -48.76 33.71 -32.92
CA PRO A 4 -48.36 32.43 -33.47
C PRO A 4 -47.60 31.57 -32.44
N ASP A 5 -47.86 30.32 -32.56
CA ASP A 5 -47.31 29.13 -31.90
C ASP A 5 -45.80 28.98 -32.13
N GLN A 6 -45.02 28.74 -31.07
CA GLN A 6 -43.64 28.29 -31.18
C GLN A 6 -43.54 26.81 -30.68
N ARG A 7 -43.50 25.91 -31.63
CA ARG A 7 -43.15 24.50 -31.39
C ARG A 7 -41.62 24.36 -31.40
N SER A 8 -41.14 23.95 -30.27
CA SER A 8 -40.00 23.08 -29.96
C SER A 8 -39.04 22.67 -31.08
N VAL A 9 -37.79 23.07 -30.95
CA VAL A 9 -36.63 22.33 -31.51
C VAL A 9 -35.87 21.74 -30.32
N LEU A 10 -36.05 20.43 -30.14
CA LEU A 10 -35.23 19.62 -29.24
C LEU A 10 -33.85 19.41 -29.88
N SER A 11 -32.86 20.19 -29.44
CA SER A 11 -31.48 19.87 -29.72
C SER A 11 -31.00 18.80 -28.74
N ARG A 12 -30.69 17.63 -29.29
CA ARG A 12 -29.97 16.59 -28.57
C ARG A 12 -28.55 17.07 -28.28
N GLN A 13 -28.32 17.55 -27.09
CA GLN A 13 -26.96 17.67 -26.56
C GLN A 13 -26.56 16.31 -25.99
N ALA A 14 -25.64 15.65 -26.68
CA ALA A 14 -24.96 14.49 -26.16
C ALA A 14 -24.02 14.96 -25.04
N THR A 15 -24.37 14.65 -23.80
CA THR A 15 -23.50 14.87 -22.65
C THR A 15 -22.42 13.79 -22.67
N ILE A 16 -21.21 14.17 -23.09
CA ILE A 16 -20.02 13.34 -22.91
C ILE A 16 -19.63 13.47 -21.44
N VAL A 17 -19.96 12.45 -20.66
CA VAL A 17 -19.45 12.29 -19.30
C VAL A 17 -18.05 11.74 -19.42
N LEU A 18 -17.06 12.60 -19.26
CA LEU A 18 -15.66 12.20 -19.03
C LEU A 18 -15.57 11.65 -17.61
N LEU A 19 -15.73 10.32 -17.46
CA LEU A 19 -15.33 9.59 -16.28
C LEU A 19 -13.81 9.45 -16.28
N SER A 20 -13.11 10.39 -15.65
CA SER A 20 -11.74 10.19 -15.23
C SER A 20 -11.71 9.36 -13.95
N GLY A 21 -12.03 8.07 -14.08
CA GLY A 21 -11.85 7.07 -13.03
C GLY A 21 -10.39 6.64 -12.97
N PHE A 22 -9.69 6.98 -11.91
CA PHE A 22 -8.43 6.33 -11.55
C PHE A 22 -8.72 4.88 -11.14
N LEU A 23 -8.75 4.00 -12.12
CA LEU A 23 -8.77 2.56 -11.93
C LEU A 23 -7.31 2.09 -11.89
N LEU A 24 -6.74 1.96 -10.68
CA LEU A 24 -5.73 0.95 -10.39
C LEU A 24 -6.43 -0.40 -10.14
N SER A 25 -7.38 -0.73 -10.98
CA SER A 25 -7.84 -2.09 -11.16
C SER A 25 -6.94 -2.73 -12.22
N VAL A 26 -6.67 -3.99 -12.07
CA VAL A 26 -6.29 -4.86 -13.16
C VAL A 26 -7.40 -4.72 -14.22
N VAL A 27 -7.31 -3.69 -15.06
CA VAL A 27 -8.14 -3.57 -16.24
C VAL A 27 -7.56 -4.58 -17.22
N ALA A 28 -8.24 -5.70 -17.36
CA ALA A 28 -8.16 -6.44 -18.59
C ALA A 28 -8.73 -5.51 -19.68
N LEU A 29 -7.86 -4.80 -20.37
CA LEU A 29 -8.19 -4.08 -21.60
C LEU A 29 -8.41 -5.15 -22.64
N ASP A 30 -9.68 -5.39 -22.99
CA ASP A 30 -10.05 -6.14 -24.21
C ASP A 30 -9.31 -5.49 -25.40
N GLY A 31 -8.37 -6.24 -25.97
CA GLY A 31 -7.55 -5.81 -27.09
C GLY A 31 -6.03 -5.81 -26.85
N GLN A 32 -5.56 -6.08 -25.63
CA GLN A 32 -4.15 -6.36 -25.41
C GLN A 32 -3.84 -7.83 -25.73
N GLU A 33 -2.69 -8.05 -26.38
CA GLU A 33 -2.08 -9.37 -26.52
C GLU A 33 -2.16 -10.10 -25.19
N LYS A 34 -2.59 -11.37 -25.24
CA LYS A 34 -2.66 -12.25 -24.08
C LYS A 34 -1.37 -12.07 -23.28
N PRO A 35 -1.43 -11.70 -21.96
CA PRO A 35 -0.21 -11.49 -21.21
C PRO A 35 0.71 -12.70 -21.39
N PRO A 36 2.00 -12.52 -21.58
CA PRO A 36 2.92 -13.62 -21.81
C PRO A 36 2.73 -14.64 -20.70
N ALA A 37 2.77 -15.93 -21.06
CA ALA A 37 2.67 -17.01 -20.07
C ALA A 37 3.65 -16.73 -18.93
N GLY A 38 3.20 -16.92 -17.67
CA GLY A 38 4.03 -16.66 -16.51
C GLY A 38 5.40 -17.33 -16.60
N THR A 39 6.37 -16.84 -15.86
CA THR A 39 7.72 -17.41 -15.81
C THR A 39 7.72 -18.66 -14.94
N PRO A 40 8.14 -19.84 -15.45
CA PRO A 40 8.24 -21.03 -14.64
C PRO A 40 9.40 -20.92 -13.65
N ALA A 41 9.17 -21.35 -12.40
CA ALA A 41 10.21 -21.49 -11.39
C ALA A 41 10.61 -22.97 -11.22
N THR A 42 11.89 -23.22 -10.94
CA THR A 42 12.40 -24.55 -10.67
C THR A 42 12.51 -24.76 -9.17
N ILE A 43 11.48 -25.36 -8.56
CA ILE A 43 11.42 -25.55 -7.11
C ILE A 43 12.34 -26.69 -6.67
N PRO A 44 13.32 -26.46 -5.77
CA PRO A 44 14.18 -27.51 -5.23
C PRO A 44 13.38 -28.59 -4.49
N SER A 45 13.80 -29.85 -4.62
CA SER A 45 13.15 -30.98 -3.94
C SER A 45 13.11 -30.84 -2.42
N SER A 46 14.11 -30.19 -1.83
CA SER A 46 14.15 -29.87 -0.39
C SER A 46 13.00 -28.92 0.02
N VAL A 47 12.67 -27.94 -0.81
CA VAL A 47 11.53 -27.03 -0.58
C VAL A 47 10.21 -27.79 -0.71
N VAL A 48 10.09 -28.68 -1.72
CA VAL A 48 8.91 -29.54 -1.90
C VAL A 48 8.69 -30.41 -0.66
N ALA A 49 9.73 -31.10 -0.20
CA ALA A 49 9.65 -31.96 0.97
C ALA A 49 9.32 -31.18 2.26
N ALA A 50 9.94 -30.02 2.45
CA ALA A 50 9.69 -29.16 3.61
C ALA A 50 8.24 -28.67 3.63
N ALA A 51 7.75 -28.11 2.53
CA ALA A 51 6.37 -27.64 2.43
C ALA A 51 5.35 -28.75 2.65
N ALA A 52 5.59 -29.95 2.08
CA ALA A 52 4.71 -31.09 2.28
C ALA A 52 4.66 -31.54 3.74
N LYS A 53 5.81 -31.59 4.43
CA LYS A 53 5.88 -31.97 5.84
C LYS A 53 5.18 -30.93 6.73
N ILE A 54 5.43 -29.63 6.50
CA ILE A 54 4.83 -28.55 7.28
C ILE A 54 3.32 -28.49 7.07
N ALA A 55 2.85 -28.54 5.81
CA ALA A 55 1.42 -28.46 5.51
C ALA A 55 0.60 -29.59 6.15
N ASN A 56 1.21 -30.75 6.39
CA ASN A 56 0.56 -31.92 6.98
C ASN A 56 0.95 -32.14 8.46
N ASP A 57 1.72 -31.24 9.06
CA ASP A 57 2.11 -31.38 10.46
C ASP A 57 0.88 -31.27 11.37
N PRO A 58 0.72 -32.20 12.35
CA PRO A 58 -0.43 -32.21 13.26
C PRO A 58 -0.62 -30.92 14.04
N GLN A 59 0.45 -30.21 14.39
CA GLN A 59 0.37 -28.94 15.13
C GLN A 59 -0.14 -27.80 14.22
N VAL A 60 0.33 -27.75 12.96
CA VAL A 60 -0.16 -26.83 11.95
C VAL A 60 -1.64 -27.10 11.66
N LEU A 61 -2.01 -28.36 11.45
CA LEU A 61 -3.41 -28.74 11.20
C LEU A 61 -4.32 -28.45 12.40
N ALA A 62 -3.84 -28.61 13.64
CA ALA A 62 -4.59 -28.25 14.84
C ALA A 62 -4.85 -26.74 14.93
N LEU A 63 -3.84 -25.90 14.59
CA LEU A 63 -4.00 -24.46 14.48
C LEU A 63 -5.10 -24.10 13.46
N LEU A 64 -5.03 -24.67 12.27
CA LEU A 64 -5.97 -24.38 11.19
C LEU A 64 -7.39 -24.87 11.50
N LYS A 65 -7.53 -26.01 12.16
CA LYS A 65 -8.81 -26.51 12.65
C LYS A 65 -9.44 -25.53 13.64
N ASP A 66 -8.64 -25.02 14.58
CA ASP A 66 -9.08 -24.00 15.54
C ASP A 66 -9.53 -22.73 14.81
N GLN A 67 -8.74 -22.25 13.84
CA GLN A 67 -9.07 -21.09 13.03
C GLN A 67 -10.28 -21.31 12.09
N GLY A 68 -10.62 -22.55 11.77
CA GLY A 68 -11.77 -22.93 10.96
C GLY A 68 -13.11 -22.90 11.71
N THR A 69 -13.11 -22.68 13.03
CA THR A 69 -14.35 -22.59 13.80
C THR A 69 -15.10 -21.28 13.54
N ASP A 70 -16.43 -21.29 13.70
CA ASP A 70 -17.27 -20.09 13.58
C ASP A 70 -16.86 -19.02 14.56
N ALA A 71 -16.47 -19.41 15.78
CA ALA A 71 -15.99 -18.48 16.80
C ALA A 71 -14.71 -17.76 16.36
N ALA A 72 -13.74 -18.50 15.80
CA ALA A 72 -12.50 -17.91 15.29
C ALA A 72 -12.76 -17.04 14.04
N ALA A 73 -13.62 -17.48 13.14
CA ALA A 73 -14.03 -16.70 11.98
C ALA A 73 -14.70 -15.37 12.38
N LYS A 74 -15.56 -15.41 13.41
CA LYS A 74 -16.18 -14.20 13.98
C LYS A 74 -15.13 -13.31 14.66
N ALA A 75 -14.19 -13.90 15.40
CA ALA A 75 -13.13 -13.14 16.06
C ALA A 75 -12.23 -12.42 15.03
N ARG A 76 -11.81 -13.09 13.93
CA ARG A 76 -11.05 -12.46 12.85
C ARG A 76 -11.81 -11.31 12.22
N TRP A 77 -13.09 -11.53 11.92
CA TRP A 77 -13.95 -10.51 11.36
C TRP A 77 -14.08 -9.29 12.26
N ASN A 78 -14.36 -9.50 13.56
CA ASN A 78 -14.46 -8.42 14.53
C ASN A 78 -13.11 -7.68 14.68
N ASN A 79 -11.99 -8.42 14.73
CA ASN A 79 -10.67 -7.81 14.79
C ASN A 79 -10.42 -6.85 13.62
N PHE A 80 -10.75 -7.29 12.40
CA PHE A 80 -10.67 -6.43 11.22
C PHE A 80 -11.57 -5.20 11.36
N LEU A 81 -12.86 -5.39 11.70
CA LEU A 81 -13.83 -4.31 11.82
C LEU A 81 -13.42 -3.25 12.86
N GLU A 82 -12.83 -3.68 13.95
CA GLU A 82 -12.38 -2.77 15.01
C GLU A 82 -11.09 -2.03 14.62
N LEU A 83 -10.15 -2.69 13.95
CA LEU A 83 -8.91 -2.05 13.51
C LEU A 83 -9.15 -1.06 12.37
N VAL A 84 -10.02 -1.39 11.42
CA VAL A 84 -10.30 -0.50 10.28
C VAL A 84 -11.03 0.77 10.70
N ARG A 85 -11.70 0.77 11.85
CA ARG A 85 -12.33 1.95 12.46
C ARG A 85 -11.34 3.02 12.93
N ILE A 86 -10.10 2.62 13.20
CA ILE A 86 -9.11 3.55 13.71
C ILE A 86 -8.52 4.29 12.51
N PRO A 87 -8.69 5.62 12.43
CA PRO A 87 -8.10 6.41 11.37
C PRO A 87 -6.59 6.25 11.36
N SER A 88 -6.04 6.02 10.17
CA SER A 88 -4.60 5.83 10.00
C SER A 88 -4.16 6.34 8.62
N PRO A 89 -4.26 7.64 8.36
CA PRO A 89 -3.67 8.18 7.15
C PRO A 89 -2.15 8.00 7.20
N SER A 90 -1.55 7.87 6.03
CA SER A 90 -0.10 7.68 5.91
C SER A 90 0.69 8.68 6.74
N ARG A 91 1.60 8.21 7.57
CA ARG A 91 2.44 8.96 8.52
C ARG A 91 1.72 9.41 9.81
N GLU A 92 0.48 8.94 10.03
CA GLU A 92 -0.29 9.21 11.25
C GLU A 92 -0.92 7.94 11.83
N GLU A 93 -0.29 6.79 11.65
CA GLU A 93 -0.79 5.46 12.02
C GLU A 93 -0.68 5.15 13.52
N HIS A 94 -0.15 6.06 14.33
CA HIS A 94 0.18 5.85 15.75
C HIS A 94 -0.96 5.29 16.58
N LEU A 95 -2.21 5.71 16.34
CA LEU A 95 -3.37 5.21 17.08
C LEU A 95 -3.67 3.74 16.75
N LYS A 96 -3.60 3.37 15.46
CA LYS A 96 -3.83 1.99 15.02
C LYS A 96 -2.69 1.09 15.49
N ALA A 97 -1.45 1.54 15.37
CA ALA A 97 -0.29 0.81 15.86
C ALA A 97 -0.35 0.60 17.39
N ALA A 98 -0.76 1.61 18.15
CA ALA A 98 -0.96 1.49 19.60
C ALA A 98 -2.06 0.48 19.97
N GLU A 99 -3.17 0.46 19.24
CA GLU A 99 -4.24 -0.52 19.46
C GLU A 99 -3.79 -1.95 19.10
N ILE A 100 -3.04 -2.13 18.02
CA ILE A 100 -2.44 -3.43 17.69
C ILE A 100 -1.50 -3.87 18.82
N HIS A 101 -0.65 -2.97 19.34
CA HIS A 101 0.20 -3.25 20.51
C HIS A 101 -0.62 -3.72 21.71
N ARG A 102 -1.68 -2.99 22.06
CA ARG A 102 -2.57 -3.33 23.16
C ARG A 102 -3.15 -4.74 23.02
N ARG A 103 -3.59 -5.11 21.80
CA ARG A 103 -4.13 -6.45 21.54
C ARG A 103 -3.06 -7.53 21.63
N LEU A 104 -1.89 -7.29 21.06
CA LEU A 104 -0.78 -8.25 21.12
C LEU A 104 -0.42 -8.60 22.56
N VAL A 105 -0.26 -7.59 23.42
CA VAL A 105 0.15 -7.78 24.81
C VAL A 105 -1.03 -8.17 25.70
N GLY A 106 -2.16 -7.45 25.61
CA GLY A 106 -3.29 -7.62 26.51
C GLY A 106 -4.21 -8.78 26.15
N ASP A 107 -4.52 -8.94 24.87
CA ASP A 107 -5.56 -9.90 24.43
C ASP A 107 -4.96 -11.22 23.95
N TRP A 108 -3.76 -11.19 23.32
CA TRP A 108 -3.17 -12.37 22.66
C TRP A 108 -1.94 -12.95 23.36
N GLY A 109 -1.60 -12.43 24.53
CA GLY A 109 -0.61 -13.01 25.44
C GLY A 109 0.84 -12.92 24.98
N PHE A 110 1.18 -12.00 24.09
CA PHE A 110 2.57 -11.72 23.76
C PHE A 110 3.22 -10.90 24.89
N THR A 111 4.49 -11.18 25.13
CA THR A 111 5.29 -10.38 26.06
C THR A 111 5.76 -9.09 25.38
N GLN A 112 6.08 -8.07 26.15
CA GLN A 112 6.66 -6.84 25.63
C GLN A 112 7.95 -7.08 24.83
N ALA A 113 8.72 -8.13 25.15
CA ALA A 113 9.93 -8.51 24.43
C ALA A 113 9.68 -9.17 23.06
N GLU A 114 8.46 -9.62 22.80
CA GLU A 114 8.02 -10.19 21.53
C GLU A 114 7.33 -9.14 20.63
N VAL A 115 7.05 -7.95 21.17
CA VAL A 115 6.36 -6.89 20.43
C VAL A 115 7.37 -5.77 20.14
N MET A 116 7.59 -5.50 18.86
CA MET A 116 8.49 -4.44 18.38
C MET A 116 7.77 -3.11 18.20
N THR A 117 6.63 -2.92 18.83
CA THR A 117 5.83 -1.70 18.82
C THR A 117 5.59 -1.27 20.27
N ARG A 118 5.63 0.01 20.55
CA ARG A 118 5.28 0.57 21.85
C ARG A 118 3.80 0.98 21.87
N ALA A 119 3.28 1.25 23.08
CA ALA A 119 1.92 1.74 23.27
C ALA A 119 1.62 3.08 22.55
N ASP A 120 2.64 3.85 22.23
CA ASP A 120 2.55 5.06 21.41
C ASP A 120 2.65 4.78 19.89
N GLY A 121 2.73 3.51 19.49
CA GLY A 121 2.81 3.08 18.10
C GLY A 121 4.22 3.10 17.51
N VAL A 122 5.22 3.60 18.21
CA VAL A 122 6.60 3.71 17.68
C VAL A 122 7.40 2.45 17.98
N ILE A 123 8.17 1.94 17.01
CA ILE A 123 9.07 0.80 17.24
C ILE A 123 10.18 1.21 18.22
N PRO A 124 10.39 0.43 19.31
CA PRO A 124 11.31 0.84 20.37
C PRO A 124 12.81 0.82 19.98
N ALA A 125 13.15 0.09 18.95
CA ALA A 125 14.52 -0.42 18.79
C ALA A 125 15.48 0.47 18.02
N SER A 126 15.17 1.71 17.71
CA SER A 126 16.15 2.51 16.97
C SER A 126 15.85 4.00 16.98
N ASP A 127 16.92 4.78 17.04
CA ASP A 127 16.95 6.18 16.61
C ASP A 127 16.54 6.35 15.13
N THR A 128 16.18 5.24 14.46
CA THR A 128 15.76 5.14 13.06
C THR A 128 14.24 5.14 12.88
N ASN A 129 13.47 5.48 13.91
CA ASN A 129 11.99 5.66 13.81
C ASN A 129 11.59 6.88 12.96
N ILE A 130 12.55 7.52 12.32
CA ILE A 130 12.34 8.69 11.49
C ILE A 130 12.81 8.36 10.09
N VAL A 131 11.90 8.49 9.11
CA VAL A 131 12.20 8.41 7.69
C VAL A 131 11.73 9.70 7.03
N ASP A 132 12.57 10.30 6.22
CA ASP A 132 12.30 11.59 5.58
C ASP A 132 11.92 12.71 6.59
N GLY A 133 12.53 12.69 7.78
CA GLY A 133 12.27 13.67 8.85
C GLY A 133 10.96 13.49 9.61
N LEU A 134 10.20 12.42 9.35
CA LEU A 134 8.92 12.14 9.99
C LEU A 134 8.96 10.79 10.74
N PRO A 135 8.18 10.65 11.83
CA PRO A 135 8.10 9.41 12.58
C PRO A 135 7.45 8.29 11.75
N VAL A 136 7.81 7.06 12.10
CA VAL A 136 7.28 5.82 11.52
C VAL A 136 6.61 4.99 12.62
N TYR A 137 5.41 4.48 12.35
CA TYR A 137 4.55 3.82 13.32
C TYR A 137 4.27 2.35 12.95
N ASN A 138 5.32 1.59 12.63
CA ASN A 138 5.16 0.15 12.37
C ASN A 138 4.65 -0.58 13.63
N ALA A 139 3.79 -1.56 13.42
CA ALA A 139 3.32 -2.47 14.46
C ALA A 139 3.81 -3.88 14.14
N CYS A 140 4.76 -4.41 14.91
CA CYS A 140 5.37 -5.70 14.66
C CYS A 140 5.31 -6.63 15.87
N VAL A 141 5.14 -7.92 15.63
CA VAL A 141 5.25 -8.99 16.61
C VAL A 141 6.19 -10.10 16.11
N VAL A 142 6.89 -10.73 17.03
CA VAL A 142 7.90 -11.75 16.74
C VAL A 142 7.45 -13.11 17.27
N ILE A 143 7.34 -14.09 16.40
CA ILE A 143 7.30 -15.50 16.78
C ILE A 143 8.74 -15.96 16.89
N LYS A 144 9.19 -16.13 18.13
CA LYS A 144 10.58 -16.47 18.44
C LYS A 144 10.94 -17.86 17.91
N GLY A 145 12.02 -17.93 17.17
CA GLY A 145 12.61 -19.16 16.68
C GLY A 145 13.58 -19.79 17.68
N SER A 146 13.95 -21.04 17.43
CA SER A 146 14.95 -21.73 18.25
C SER A 146 16.36 -21.19 18.05
N TYR A 147 16.63 -20.57 16.90
CA TYR A 147 17.94 -20.01 16.58
C TYR A 147 18.29 -18.80 17.47
N SER A 148 17.32 -17.93 17.75
CA SER A 148 17.49 -16.79 18.64
C SER A 148 17.66 -17.15 20.12
N SER A 149 17.29 -18.39 20.49
CA SER A 149 17.39 -18.92 21.86
C SER A 149 18.67 -19.70 22.12
N ARG A 150 19.54 -19.90 21.13
CA ARG A 150 20.77 -20.66 21.27
C ARG A 150 21.83 -19.87 22.06
N ALA A 151 22.66 -20.58 22.81
CA ALA A 151 23.76 -19.98 23.57
C ALA A 151 24.77 -19.23 22.68
N ASP A 152 24.91 -19.65 21.41
CA ASP A 152 25.76 -19.00 20.42
C ASP A 152 25.10 -17.83 19.69
N ALA A 153 23.82 -17.53 19.96
CA ALA A 153 23.12 -16.40 19.36
C ALA A 153 23.81 -15.05 19.65
N GLN A 154 24.55 -14.95 20.75
CA GLN A 154 25.36 -13.78 21.08
C GLN A 154 26.49 -13.51 20.07
N GLN A 155 26.99 -14.55 19.39
CA GLN A 155 28.02 -14.41 18.35
C GLN A 155 27.50 -13.64 17.12
N TYR A 156 26.20 -13.65 16.90
CA TYR A 156 25.55 -12.93 15.81
C TYR A 156 25.12 -11.51 16.19
N GLN A 157 25.44 -11.04 17.41
CA GLN A 157 25.08 -9.69 17.89
C GLN A 157 23.61 -9.31 17.65
N GLY A 158 22.69 -10.27 17.81
CA GLY A 158 21.27 -10.08 17.52
C GLY A 158 20.89 -10.14 16.04
N GLN A 159 21.85 -10.36 15.14
CA GLN A 159 21.62 -10.42 13.68
C GLN A 159 21.37 -11.86 13.17
N TYR A 160 20.63 -12.67 13.90
CA TYR A 160 20.18 -13.97 13.38
C TYR A 160 19.13 -13.80 12.28
N PRO A 161 19.06 -14.79 11.35
CA PRO A 161 18.13 -14.72 10.23
C PRO A 161 16.67 -14.64 10.68
N LYS A 162 15.89 -13.84 9.94
CA LYS A 162 14.46 -13.64 10.19
C LYS A 162 13.67 -13.71 8.89
N VAL A 163 12.42 -14.13 8.97
CA VAL A 163 11.44 -14.04 7.88
C VAL A 163 10.46 -12.95 8.23
N LEU A 164 10.16 -12.07 7.27
CA LEU A 164 9.14 -11.05 7.41
C LEU A 164 7.86 -11.47 6.69
N VAL A 165 6.73 -11.31 7.37
CA VAL A 165 5.38 -11.32 6.79
C VAL A 165 4.78 -9.96 7.08
N GLU A 166 4.37 -9.23 6.06
CA GLU A 166 3.96 -7.84 6.26
C GLU A 166 2.77 -7.41 5.39
N GLY A 167 2.01 -6.47 5.92
CA GLY A 167 1.00 -5.71 5.21
C GLY A 167 0.90 -4.33 5.83
N HIS A 168 0.48 -3.33 5.07
CA HIS A 168 0.42 -1.98 5.62
C HIS A 168 -0.83 -1.74 6.49
N ILE A 169 -0.74 -0.72 7.37
CA ILE A 169 -1.80 -0.31 8.27
C ILE A 169 -2.34 1.09 7.97
N ASP A 170 -1.67 1.83 7.13
CA ASP A 170 -2.20 3.10 6.64
C ASP A 170 -3.25 2.88 5.55
N VAL A 171 -4.11 3.87 5.39
CA VAL A 171 -5.20 3.85 4.41
C VAL A 171 -5.27 5.18 3.69
N VAL A 172 -5.61 5.14 2.41
CA VAL A 172 -5.83 6.34 1.61
C VAL A 172 -7.18 6.95 2.00
N ASN A 173 -7.11 7.92 2.91
CA ASN A 173 -8.25 8.78 3.21
C ASN A 173 -7.78 10.19 3.63
N PRO A 174 -7.01 10.87 2.80
CA PRO A 174 -6.36 12.12 3.20
C PRO A 174 -7.34 13.29 3.33
N GLU A 175 -8.50 13.23 2.70
CA GLU A 175 -9.38 14.40 2.62
C GLU A 175 -10.37 14.50 3.78
N THR A 176 -10.61 13.40 4.48
CA THR A 176 -11.57 13.34 5.60
C THR A 176 -10.93 13.47 6.96
N LEU A 177 -9.61 13.34 7.05
CA LEU A 177 -8.87 13.61 8.28
C LEU A 177 -8.32 15.02 8.23
N PRO A 178 -8.75 15.90 9.15
CA PRO A 178 -8.17 17.23 9.21
C PRO A 178 -6.68 17.09 9.51
N LYS A 179 -5.87 17.81 8.75
CA LYS A 179 -4.42 17.93 8.96
C LYS A 179 -4.06 18.58 10.31
N THR A 180 -5.06 19.10 11.01
CA THR A 180 -4.92 19.67 12.34
C THR A 180 -5.05 18.56 13.38
N GLY A 181 -4.13 18.51 14.32
CA GLY A 181 -4.14 17.54 15.42
C GLY A 181 -5.30 17.65 16.41
N ASP A 182 -6.47 18.13 15.98
CA ASP A 182 -7.68 18.20 16.81
C ASP A 182 -8.31 16.81 16.96
N PRO A 183 -8.16 16.16 18.13
CA PRO A 183 -8.69 14.83 18.37
C PRO A 183 -10.22 14.79 18.30
N SER A 184 -10.92 15.91 18.50
CA SER A 184 -12.39 15.96 18.44
C SER A 184 -12.93 15.74 17.03
N ILE A 185 -12.18 16.15 16.02
CA ILE A 185 -12.54 15.94 14.60
C ILE A 185 -12.28 14.48 14.19
N ARG A 186 -11.21 13.87 14.69
CA ARG A 186 -10.91 12.44 14.49
C ARG A 186 -12.00 11.55 15.10
N ILE A 187 -12.51 11.92 16.27
CA ILE A 187 -13.61 11.21 16.94
C ILE A 187 -14.91 11.30 16.11
N LYS A 188 -15.19 12.43 15.49
CA LYS A 188 -16.36 12.59 14.61
C LYS A 188 -16.29 11.73 13.36
N LEU A 189 -15.08 11.42 12.87
CA LEU A 189 -14.87 10.54 11.72
C LEU A 189 -14.89 9.05 12.08
N GLN A 190 -14.77 8.68 13.37
CA GLN A 190 -14.93 7.29 13.82
C GLN A 190 -16.26 6.66 13.40
N PRO A 191 -17.42 7.34 13.37
CA PRO A 191 -18.63 6.78 12.82
C PRO A 191 -18.52 6.32 11.38
N TYR A 192 -17.68 6.96 10.55
CA TYR A 192 -17.45 6.55 9.16
C TYR A 192 -16.80 5.17 9.05
N ALA A 193 -16.04 4.79 10.05
CA ALA A 193 -15.37 3.52 10.12
C ALA A 193 -16.12 2.47 10.95
N GLN A 194 -17.40 2.69 11.29
CA GLN A 194 -18.19 1.69 12.02
C GLN A 194 -18.99 0.82 11.06
N PRO A 195 -18.50 -0.37 10.67
CA PRO A 195 -19.32 -1.31 9.95
C PRO A 195 -20.43 -1.77 10.89
N VAL A 196 -21.65 -1.49 10.53
CA VAL A 196 -22.83 -2.01 11.21
C VAL A 196 -23.29 -3.23 10.42
N VAL A 197 -23.32 -4.38 11.06
CA VAL A 197 -24.04 -5.54 10.50
C VAL A 197 -25.51 -5.21 10.62
N ALA A 198 -26.10 -4.69 9.55
CA ALA A 198 -27.51 -4.37 9.50
C ALA A 198 -28.34 -5.64 9.43
N THR A 199 -29.53 -5.63 10.02
CA THR A 199 -30.53 -6.68 9.81
C THR A 199 -31.04 -6.63 8.36
N PRO A 200 -31.68 -7.69 7.85
CA PRO A 200 -32.29 -7.66 6.51
C PRO A 200 -33.26 -6.49 6.31
N GLU A 201 -34.01 -6.10 7.34
CA GLU A 201 -34.95 -4.99 7.32
C GLU A 201 -34.22 -3.63 7.24
N GLU A 202 -33.14 -3.48 8.00
CA GLU A 202 -32.28 -2.29 7.94
C GLU A 202 -31.59 -2.17 6.60
N LEU A 203 -31.16 -3.30 6.01
CA LEU A 203 -30.56 -3.35 4.69
C LEU A 203 -31.54 -2.94 3.58
N ALA A 204 -32.79 -3.35 3.70
CA ALA A 204 -33.86 -2.97 2.75
C ALA A 204 -34.21 -1.48 2.82
N ALA A 205 -33.97 -0.83 3.96
CA ALA A 205 -34.22 0.60 4.18
C ALA A 205 -33.06 1.51 3.77
N ILE A 206 -31.88 0.96 3.47
CA ILE A 206 -30.71 1.76 3.11
C ILE A 206 -30.75 2.12 1.61
N PRO A 207 -30.62 3.40 1.23
CA PRO A 207 -30.58 3.80 -0.17
C PRO A 207 -29.40 3.13 -0.89
N VAL A 208 -29.68 2.53 -2.03
CA VAL A 208 -28.67 1.79 -2.83
C VAL A 208 -27.74 2.73 -3.59
N GLU A 209 -28.13 4.00 -3.75
CA GLU A 209 -27.35 4.97 -4.51
C GLU A 209 -26.69 6.01 -3.59
N LEU A 210 -25.36 6.07 -3.67
CA LEU A 210 -24.59 7.15 -3.09
C LEU A 210 -24.66 8.37 -4.02
N SER A 211 -24.97 9.54 -3.47
CA SER A 211 -24.90 10.80 -4.22
C SER A 211 -23.44 11.24 -4.33
N PHE A 212 -23.03 11.57 -5.55
CA PHE A 212 -21.67 12.04 -5.82
C PHE A 212 -21.72 13.50 -6.27
N ASP A 213 -20.75 14.30 -5.79
CA ASP A 213 -20.54 15.64 -6.33
C ASP A 213 -19.89 15.59 -7.73
N ALA A 214 -19.73 16.74 -8.36
CA ALA A 214 -19.11 16.86 -9.69
C ALA A 214 -17.65 16.37 -9.75
N ARG A 215 -17.01 16.09 -8.60
CA ARG A 215 -15.66 15.56 -8.48
C ARG A 215 -15.63 14.07 -8.15
N GLY A 216 -16.79 13.41 -8.16
CA GLY A 216 -16.90 11.99 -7.82
C GLY A 216 -16.79 11.70 -6.33
N ARG A 217 -16.92 12.69 -5.44
CA ARG A 217 -16.92 12.50 -3.99
C ARG A 217 -18.35 12.29 -3.50
N VAL A 218 -18.52 11.41 -2.51
CA VAL A 218 -19.81 11.27 -1.82
C VAL A 218 -20.17 12.61 -1.19
N VAL A 219 -21.40 13.06 -1.43
CA VAL A 219 -21.89 14.33 -0.89
C VAL A 219 -21.92 14.24 0.63
N GLU A 220 -21.27 15.18 1.31
CA GLU A 220 -21.31 15.31 2.76
C GLU A 220 -22.73 15.71 3.20
N ASN A 221 -23.49 14.73 3.56
CA ASN A 221 -24.78 14.87 4.20
C ASN A 221 -24.90 13.76 5.26
N ASP A 222 -26.01 13.68 5.97
CA ASP A 222 -26.26 12.60 6.95
C ASP A 222 -26.11 11.20 6.33
N ASN A 223 -26.28 11.08 5.01
CA ASN A 223 -26.06 9.85 4.26
C ASN A 223 -24.58 9.47 4.12
N TYR A 224 -23.66 10.44 4.21
CA TYR A 224 -22.23 10.17 4.20
C TYR A 224 -21.79 9.38 5.44
N VAL A 225 -22.32 9.73 6.62
CA VAL A 225 -22.13 8.93 7.83
C VAL A 225 -22.62 7.50 7.64
N THR A 226 -23.62 7.33 6.78
CA THR A 226 -24.19 6.03 6.43
C THR A 226 -23.36 5.28 5.39
N ALA A 227 -22.54 5.97 4.59
CA ALA A 227 -21.68 5.34 3.58
C ALA A 227 -20.61 4.40 4.16
N SER A 228 -20.21 4.60 5.40
CA SER A 228 -19.30 3.69 6.12
C SER A 228 -20.05 2.61 6.91
N ARG A 229 -21.37 2.59 6.81
CA ARG A 229 -22.19 1.50 7.33
C ARG A 229 -22.28 0.38 6.28
N VAL A 230 -22.81 -0.74 6.70
CA VAL A 230 -23.04 -1.88 5.83
C VAL A 230 -24.14 -1.56 4.84
N PHE A 231 -23.80 -1.50 3.56
CA PHE A 231 -24.78 -1.48 2.49
C PHE A 231 -24.91 -2.92 1.94
N ALA A 232 -26.06 -3.52 2.09
CA ALA A 232 -26.41 -4.72 1.34
C ALA A 232 -27.60 -4.38 0.46
N ASN A 233 -27.47 -4.66 -0.81
CA ASN A 233 -28.64 -4.81 -1.64
C ASN A 233 -29.36 -6.10 -1.20
N ALA A 234 -30.65 -6.03 -0.87
CA ALA A 234 -31.42 -7.20 -0.48
C ALA A 234 -31.31 -8.33 -1.53
N LYS A 235 -31.28 -8.00 -2.82
CA LYS A 235 -31.09 -8.98 -3.92
C LYS A 235 -29.69 -9.59 -3.92
N GLU A 236 -28.64 -8.85 -3.52
CA GLU A 236 -27.28 -9.39 -3.39
C GLU A 236 -27.14 -10.29 -2.16
N ALA A 237 -27.83 -9.96 -1.07
CA ALA A 237 -27.89 -10.81 0.12
C ALA A 237 -28.63 -12.12 -0.18
N GLU A 238 -29.75 -12.07 -0.91
CA GLU A 238 -30.53 -13.25 -1.36
C GLU A 238 -29.72 -14.12 -2.35
N ALA A 239 -28.92 -13.50 -3.21
CA ALA A 239 -28.05 -14.21 -4.16
C ALA A 239 -26.79 -14.81 -3.52
N GLY A 240 -26.59 -14.70 -2.21
CA GLY A 240 -25.38 -15.15 -1.51
C GLY A 240 -24.17 -14.23 -1.74
N GLY A 241 -24.34 -13.05 -2.32
CA GLY A 241 -23.29 -12.08 -2.64
C GLY A 241 -22.69 -11.39 -1.41
N GLY A 242 -23.27 -11.61 -0.24
CA GLY A 242 -22.76 -11.09 1.02
C GLY A 242 -23.04 -9.59 1.23
N VAL A 243 -22.71 -9.16 2.41
CA VAL A 243 -22.89 -7.78 2.87
C VAL A 243 -21.72 -6.92 2.39
N ARG A 244 -22.00 -5.82 1.70
CA ARG A 244 -20.99 -4.82 1.37
C ARG A 244 -20.65 -3.97 2.58
N ILE A 245 -19.37 -3.73 2.78
CA ILE A 245 -18.86 -2.84 3.82
C ILE A 245 -18.11 -1.72 3.14
N TYR A 246 -18.53 -0.51 3.39
CA TYR A 246 -17.89 0.69 2.87
C TYR A 246 -16.99 1.27 3.95
N VAL A 247 -15.68 1.14 3.74
CA VAL A 247 -14.68 1.70 4.64
C VAL A 247 -13.34 1.82 3.92
N PRO A 248 -12.64 2.95 4.04
CA PRO A 248 -11.28 3.10 3.51
C PRO A 248 -10.35 2.02 4.05
N GLY A 249 -9.52 1.45 3.17
CA GLY A 249 -8.60 0.36 3.51
C GLY A 249 -9.25 -1.03 3.52
N TYR A 250 -10.47 -1.18 3.02
CA TYR A 250 -11.09 -2.51 2.91
C TYR A 250 -10.39 -3.37 1.85
N GLY A 251 -10.22 -2.86 0.64
CA GLY A 251 -9.55 -3.58 -0.45
C GLY A 251 -8.04 -3.50 -0.31
N ASP A 252 -7.55 -2.41 0.26
CA ASP A 252 -6.15 -2.04 0.36
C ASP A 252 -5.82 -1.56 1.76
N MET A 253 -5.34 -2.44 2.64
CA MET A 253 -5.38 -3.93 2.61
C MET A 253 -5.64 -4.47 4.03
N MET A 254 -6.37 -3.70 4.86
CA MET A 254 -6.58 -3.99 6.28
C MET A 254 -7.08 -5.41 6.61
N PRO A 255 -7.95 -6.06 5.80
CA PRO A 255 -8.36 -7.44 6.11
C PRO A 255 -7.18 -8.43 6.10
N SER A 256 -6.23 -8.27 5.17
CA SER A 256 -5.04 -9.14 5.11
C SER A 256 -4.13 -8.89 6.31
N THR A 257 -3.87 -7.63 6.64
CA THR A 257 -3.03 -7.24 7.78
C THR A 257 -3.64 -7.66 9.12
N ALA A 258 -4.95 -7.45 9.31
CA ALA A 258 -5.66 -7.89 10.50
C ALA A 258 -5.60 -9.42 10.66
N ASN A 259 -5.75 -10.17 9.57
CA ASN A 259 -5.63 -11.63 9.58
C ASN A 259 -4.22 -12.11 9.85
N ALA A 260 -3.18 -11.34 9.46
CA ALA A 260 -1.79 -11.67 9.80
C ALA A 260 -1.55 -11.62 11.32
N PHE A 261 -2.08 -10.64 12.01
CA PHE A 261 -2.01 -10.58 13.48
C PHE A 261 -2.81 -11.70 14.15
N MET A 262 -3.97 -12.07 13.59
CA MET A 262 -4.72 -13.24 14.09
C MET A 262 -3.97 -14.55 13.85
N LEU A 263 -3.22 -14.66 12.74
CA LEU A 263 -2.31 -15.78 12.49
C LEU A 263 -1.18 -15.79 13.54
N ALA A 264 -0.58 -14.66 13.86
CA ALA A 264 0.43 -14.57 14.93
C ALA A 264 -0.12 -15.04 16.26
N ALA A 265 -1.31 -14.59 16.64
CA ALA A 265 -1.99 -15.02 17.87
C ALA A 265 -2.25 -16.54 17.87
N ALA A 266 -2.67 -17.10 16.74
CA ALA A 266 -2.86 -18.54 16.59
C ALA A 266 -1.53 -19.32 16.69
N MET A 267 -0.46 -18.83 16.07
CA MET A 267 0.88 -19.42 16.18
C MET A 267 1.37 -19.43 17.64
N LYS A 268 1.15 -18.34 18.37
CA LYS A 268 1.47 -18.25 19.81
C LYS A 268 0.66 -19.26 20.61
N LYS A 269 -0.66 -19.30 20.44
CA LYS A 269 -1.59 -20.21 21.13
C LYS A 269 -1.23 -21.68 20.91
N HIS A 270 -0.89 -22.06 19.69
CA HIS A 270 -0.54 -23.41 19.31
C HIS A 270 0.96 -23.73 19.44
N ASN A 271 1.74 -22.81 20.04
CA ASN A 271 3.17 -23.00 20.30
C ASN A 271 3.94 -23.42 19.04
N ILE A 272 3.63 -22.81 17.90
CA ILE A 272 4.38 -23.01 16.65
C ILE A 272 5.81 -22.53 16.86
N LYS A 273 6.78 -23.40 16.62
CA LYS A 273 8.21 -23.13 16.86
C LYS A 273 8.99 -23.11 15.55
N PRO A 274 9.22 -21.94 14.95
CA PRO A 274 10.13 -21.84 13.81
C PRO A 274 11.59 -22.04 14.23
N VAL A 275 12.49 -22.25 13.27
CA VAL A 275 13.94 -22.23 13.50
C VAL A 275 14.44 -20.79 13.49
N TYR A 276 14.16 -20.00 12.45
CA TYR A 276 14.39 -18.56 12.43
C TYR A 276 13.20 -17.82 13.01
N ASP A 277 13.42 -16.64 13.54
CA ASP A 277 12.30 -15.78 13.96
C ASP A 277 11.41 -15.42 12.78
N ILE A 278 10.09 -15.43 12.99
CA ILE A 278 9.12 -14.90 12.03
C ILE A 278 8.59 -13.59 12.60
N TRP A 279 8.80 -12.51 11.88
CA TRP A 279 8.22 -11.23 12.17
C TRP A 279 6.92 -11.05 11.41
N ILE A 280 5.88 -10.61 12.09
CA ILE A 280 4.61 -10.25 11.46
C ILE A 280 4.39 -8.76 11.75
N CYS A 281 4.36 -7.96 10.69
CA CYS A 281 4.34 -6.52 10.78
C CYS A 281 3.12 -5.91 10.06
N GLY A 282 2.50 -4.94 10.73
CA GLY A 282 1.70 -3.91 10.11
C GLY A 282 2.59 -2.70 9.84
N THR A 283 2.92 -2.44 8.60
CA THR A 283 3.86 -1.40 8.21
C THR A 283 3.18 -0.07 7.98
N ALA A 284 3.87 1.01 8.29
CA ALA A 284 3.37 2.38 8.17
C ALA A 284 3.79 3.02 6.85
N GLY A 285 2.94 3.89 6.31
CA GLY A 285 3.30 4.76 5.20
C GLY A 285 3.53 4.03 3.90
N GLU A 286 2.76 3.00 3.58
CA GLU A 286 2.76 2.43 2.23
C GLU A 286 2.19 3.43 1.24
N GLU A 287 1.12 4.09 1.60
CA GLU A 287 0.30 4.88 0.71
C GLU A 287 0.85 6.28 0.43
N GLY A 288 0.64 6.77 -0.78
CA GLY A 288 0.82 8.16 -1.18
C GLY A 288 2.10 8.82 -0.69
N LYS A 289 1.95 9.82 0.17
CA LYS A 289 3.05 10.58 0.78
C LYS A 289 3.78 9.80 1.89
N GLY A 290 3.29 8.63 2.27
CA GLY A 290 3.97 7.74 3.20
C GLY A 290 5.29 7.19 2.65
N ASN A 291 5.38 7.00 1.34
CA ASN A 291 6.62 6.70 0.63
C ASN A 291 7.33 5.43 1.12
N LEU A 292 6.59 4.38 1.49
CA LEU A 292 7.10 3.11 2.01
C LEU A 292 7.92 3.27 3.31
N ALA A 293 7.57 4.25 4.14
CA ALA A 293 8.39 4.62 5.29
C ALA A 293 8.64 3.47 6.27
N GLY A 294 7.61 2.65 6.52
CA GLY A 294 7.72 1.49 7.40
C GLY A 294 8.74 0.48 6.92
N MET A 295 8.69 0.16 5.63
CA MET A 295 9.65 -0.76 5.02
C MET A 295 11.04 -0.17 4.93
N LYS A 296 11.17 1.11 4.57
CA LYS A 296 12.48 1.80 4.56
C LYS A 296 13.15 1.76 5.93
N GLN A 297 12.37 1.93 7.00
CA GLN A 297 12.88 1.79 8.35
C GLN A 297 13.37 0.37 8.64
N LEU A 298 12.54 -0.65 8.38
CA LEU A 298 12.86 -2.05 8.68
C LEU A 298 14.11 -2.53 7.93
N TYR A 299 14.29 -2.06 6.70
CA TYR A 299 15.42 -2.46 5.85
C TYR A 299 16.61 -1.49 5.89
N GLY A 300 16.54 -0.42 6.68
CA GLY A 300 17.58 0.61 6.70
C GLY A 300 17.86 1.15 5.30
N PHE A 301 16.81 1.48 4.55
CA PHE A 301 16.88 1.84 3.15
C PHE A 301 17.43 3.25 2.97
N ASP A 302 18.54 3.35 2.23
CA ASP A 302 19.09 4.63 1.80
C ASP A 302 18.53 5.01 0.43
N GLN A 303 17.76 6.08 0.42
CA GLN A 303 17.12 6.58 -0.77
C GLN A 303 18.09 7.04 -1.87
N LYS A 304 19.26 7.57 -1.48
CA LYS A 304 20.29 8.03 -2.43
C LYS A 304 21.00 6.86 -3.08
N LEU A 305 21.26 5.81 -2.32
CA LEU A 305 21.87 4.58 -2.82
C LEU A 305 20.87 3.68 -3.54
N GLY A 306 19.57 3.83 -3.25
CA GLY A 306 18.50 2.99 -3.82
C GLY A 306 18.52 1.55 -3.31
N THR A 307 19.11 1.31 -2.15
CA THR A 307 19.21 -0.01 -1.51
C THR A 307 19.21 0.12 0.01
N GLY A 308 19.02 -1.01 0.72
CA GLY A 308 19.01 -1.07 2.18
C GLY A 308 20.17 -1.85 2.78
N SER A 309 20.51 -1.53 4.02
CA SER A 309 21.54 -2.24 4.80
C SER A 309 21.03 -3.53 5.44
N ASN A 310 19.69 -3.73 5.48
CA ASN A 310 19.02 -4.84 6.14
C ASN A 310 19.53 -5.09 7.58
N PRO A 311 19.42 -4.11 8.48
CA PRO A 311 20.01 -4.18 9.82
C PRO A 311 19.39 -5.30 10.67
N LEU A 312 18.16 -5.73 10.34
CA LEU A 312 17.44 -6.79 11.04
C LEU A 312 17.73 -8.20 10.49
N ASN A 313 18.52 -8.30 9.43
CA ASN A 313 18.91 -9.55 8.78
C ASN A 313 17.72 -10.40 8.32
N PHE A 314 16.74 -9.80 7.65
CA PHE A 314 15.70 -10.55 6.97
C PHE A 314 16.28 -11.36 5.81
N VAL A 315 15.88 -12.62 5.68
CA VAL A 315 16.30 -13.55 4.61
C VAL A 315 15.21 -13.77 3.56
N ALA A 316 13.97 -13.43 3.88
CA ALA A 316 12.85 -13.40 2.96
C ALA A 316 11.78 -12.42 3.44
N ASN A 317 11.01 -11.88 2.50
CA ASN A 317 9.84 -11.05 2.72
C ASN A 317 8.61 -11.66 2.06
N PHE A 318 7.52 -11.72 2.79
CA PHE A 318 6.21 -12.13 2.30
C PHE A 318 5.22 -10.99 2.48
N GLY A 319 4.96 -10.25 1.41
CA GLY A 319 3.95 -9.21 1.40
C GLY A 319 2.53 -9.79 1.27
N LEU A 320 1.53 -9.06 1.73
CA LEU A 320 0.14 -9.52 1.81
C LEU A 320 -0.84 -8.73 0.93
N GLU A 321 -0.33 -7.86 0.06
CA GLU A 321 -1.13 -6.93 -0.74
C GLU A 321 -1.57 -7.51 -2.09
N GLY A 322 -0.81 -8.44 -2.66
CA GLY A 322 -1.15 -9.01 -3.96
C GLY A 322 -0.66 -10.44 -4.17
N GLY A 323 -1.27 -11.19 -5.07
CA GLY A 323 -0.93 -12.59 -5.30
C GLY A 323 0.15 -12.82 -6.36
N GLY A 324 1.32 -13.39 -5.98
CA GLY A 324 2.31 -13.92 -6.93
C GLY A 324 3.12 -12.89 -7.71
N ILE A 325 3.16 -11.65 -7.29
CA ILE A 325 3.93 -10.57 -7.93
C ILE A 325 5.38 -10.60 -7.44
N VAL A 326 6.32 -10.37 -8.34
CA VAL A 326 7.76 -10.29 -8.05
C VAL A 326 8.45 -9.13 -8.77
N ASN A 327 7.68 -8.33 -9.52
CA ASN A 327 8.15 -7.12 -10.18
C ASN A 327 7.46 -5.90 -9.57
N PHE A 328 8.21 -4.84 -9.31
CA PHE A 328 7.69 -3.70 -8.56
C PHE A 328 7.89 -2.39 -9.32
N ILE A 329 6.78 -1.68 -9.50
CA ILE A 329 6.76 -0.39 -10.19
C ILE A 329 7.36 0.66 -9.26
N GLY A 330 8.42 1.32 -9.72
CA GLY A 330 8.95 2.50 -9.06
C GLY A 330 8.11 3.73 -9.36
N SER A 331 8.16 4.69 -8.45
CA SER A 331 7.52 5.98 -8.66
C SER A 331 8.37 7.13 -8.12
N TYR A 332 8.43 8.21 -8.91
CA TYR A 332 8.99 9.49 -8.51
C TYR A 332 7.86 10.50 -8.41
N ARG A 333 7.62 10.98 -7.19
CA ARG A 333 6.54 11.90 -6.88
C ARG A 333 7.10 13.16 -6.24
N PHE A 334 6.72 14.30 -6.77
CA PHE A 334 7.13 15.58 -6.21
C PHE A 334 6.05 16.65 -6.36
N GLU A 335 6.18 17.68 -5.55
CA GLU A 335 5.42 18.92 -5.66
C GLU A 335 6.36 20.04 -6.06
N MET A 336 6.00 20.79 -7.08
CA MET A 336 6.65 22.04 -7.47
C MET A 336 5.78 23.21 -7.08
N LYS A 337 6.31 24.06 -6.20
CA LYS A 337 5.64 25.27 -5.75
C LYS A 337 6.18 26.48 -6.49
N PHE A 338 5.30 27.22 -7.16
CA PHE A 338 5.55 28.50 -7.80
C PHE A 338 5.19 29.60 -6.80
N LYS A 339 6.14 30.42 -6.41
CA LYS A 339 5.94 31.54 -5.47
C LYS A 339 6.00 32.84 -6.22
N ALA A 340 4.93 33.61 -6.15
CA ALA A 340 4.87 34.93 -6.75
C ALA A 340 5.43 36.01 -5.79
N PRO A 341 6.11 37.02 -6.31
CA PRO A 341 6.47 38.18 -5.49
C PRO A 341 5.21 38.91 -5.09
N LEU A 342 5.13 39.33 -3.84
CA LEU A 342 4.05 40.24 -3.43
C LEU A 342 4.33 41.64 -4.01
N PRO A 343 3.39 42.22 -4.79
CA PRO A 343 3.61 43.54 -5.40
C PRO A 343 3.74 44.61 -4.32
N ARG A 344 4.79 45.38 -4.39
CA ARG A 344 4.95 46.58 -3.60
C ARG A 344 4.46 47.77 -4.45
N GLY A 345 3.40 48.45 -4.02
CA GLY A 345 2.96 49.70 -4.64
C GLY A 345 2.07 49.57 -5.89
N GLY A 346 1.28 48.50 -6.04
CA GLY A 346 0.22 48.44 -7.10
C GLY A 346 0.70 48.23 -8.53
N GLY A 347 1.97 47.87 -8.73
CA GLY A 347 2.55 47.54 -10.04
C GLY A 347 2.14 46.18 -10.55
N LYS A 348 2.24 45.95 -11.87
CA LYS A 348 2.10 44.65 -12.49
C LYS A 348 3.24 43.73 -11.98
N ALA A 349 2.91 42.54 -11.54
CA ALA A 349 3.86 41.54 -11.04
C ALA A 349 3.63 40.18 -11.72
N PRO A 350 4.68 39.33 -11.83
CA PRO A 350 4.52 37.95 -12.31
C PRO A 350 3.51 37.17 -11.49
N SER A 351 2.78 36.29 -12.15
CA SER A 351 1.65 35.51 -11.62
C SER A 351 2.02 34.03 -11.44
N ALA A 352 1.88 33.51 -10.23
CA ALA A 352 2.12 32.08 -9.96
C ALA A 352 1.17 31.16 -10.76
N PRO A 353 -0.15 31.44 -10.90
CA PRO A 353 -1.04 30.66 -11.76
C PRO A 353 -0.59 30.64 -13.23
N GLU A 354 -0.15 31.75 -13.79
CA GLU A 354 0.27 31.82 -15.20
C GLU A 354 1.59 31.11 -15.44
N ALA A 355 2.55 31.20 -14.50
CA ALA A 355 3.79 30.46 -14.55
C ALA A 355 3.55 28.94 -14.48
N MET A 356 2.64 28.51 -13.58
CA MET A 356 2.24 27.11 -13.47
C MET A 356 1.54 26.61 -14.74
N ALA A 357 0.61 27.39 -15.30
CA ALA A 357 -0.09 27.03 -16.53
C ALA A 357 0.89 26.90 -17.72
N ALA A 358 1.88 27.78 -17.82
CA ALA A 358 2.91 27.70 -18.84
C ALA A 358 3.79 26.45 -18.68
N ALA A 359 4.08 26.02 -17.46
CA ALA A 359 4.77 24.76 -17.17
C ALA A 359 3.93 23.54 -17.56
N ILE A 360 2.65 23.50 -17.16
CA ILE A 360 1.70 22.42 -17.50
C ILE A 360 1.61 22.24 -19.02
N ALA A 361 1.46 23.34 -19.76
CA ALA A 361 1.38 23.27 -21.22
C ALA A 361 2.63 22.61 -21.86
N LYS A 362 3.81 22.88 -21.31
CA LYS A 362 5.06 22.22 -21.79
C LYS A 362 5.13 20.76 -21.38
N ILE A 363 4.70 20.41 -20.17
CA ILE A 363 4.69 19.04 -19.67
C ILE A 363 3.72 18.17 -20.47
N ALA A 364 2.57 18.72 -20.87
CA ALA A 364 1.56 18.00 -21.65
C ALA A 364 2.06 17.44 -22.99
N ASP A 365 3.10 18.06 -23.56
CA ASP A 365 3.71 17.62 -24.83
C ASP A 365 4.82 16.57 -24.66
N VAL A 366 5.18 16.22 -23.41
CA VAL A 366 6.23 15.25 -23.14
C VAL A 366 5.77 13.85 -23.53
N LYS A 367 6.57 13.18 -24.35
CA LYS A 367 6.37 11.77 -24.68
C LYS A 367 7.19 10.89 -23.77
N THR A 368 6.55 9.85 -23.26
CA THR A 368 7.23 8.85 -22.41
C THR A 368 8.12 7.94 -23.28
N PRO A 369 9.15 7.29 -22.70
CA PRO A 369 9.97 6.33 -23.43
C PRO A 369 9.15 5.23 -24.12
N SER A 370 8.07 4.76 -23.51
CA SER A 370 7.19 3.75 -24.09
C SER A 370 6.33 4.25 -25.25
N GLU A 371 6.10 5.57 -25.36
CA GLU A 371 5.45 6.18 -26.53
C GLU A 371 6.43 6.45 -27.67
N LEU A 372 7.71 6.64 -27.36
CA LEU A 372 8.74 6.94 -28.35
C LEU A 372 9.35 5.68 -28.96
N GLN A 373 9.40 4.58 -28.23
CA GLN A 373 10.06 3.35 -28.65
C GLN A 373 9.24 2.11 -28.29
N ALA A 374 8.88 1.31 -29.30
CA ALA A 374 8.24 0.02 -29.08
C ALA A 374 9.15 -0.92 -28.25
N GLY A 375 8.58 -1.59 -27.27
CA GLY A 375 9.32 -2.49 -26.37
C GLY A 375 10.08 -1.79 -25.23
N ALA A 376 10.08 -0.46 -25.18
CA ALA A 376 10.61 0.24 -24.01
C ALA A 376 9.76 -0.06 -22.76
N PRO A 377 10.36 -0.04 -21.55
CA PRO A 377 9.63 -0.24 -20.31
C PRO A 377 8.46 0.72 -20.19
N ARG A 378 7.30 0.19 -19.79
CA ARG A 378 6.11 1.02 -19.58
C ARG A 378 6.46 2.13 -18.58
N THR A 379 6.32 3.35 -19.05
CA THR A 379 6.60 4.56 -18.27
C THR A 379 5.41 5.49 -18.44
N THR A 380 4.95 6.04 -17.33
CA THR A 380 3.82 6.99 -17.31
C THR A 380 4.17 8.17 -16.45
N TYR A 381 3.54 9.29 -16.70
CA TYR A 381 3.50 10.40 -15.77
C TYR A 381 2.09 10.99 -15.70
N THR A 382 1.79 11.61 -14.57
CA THR A 382 0.51 12.28 -14.35
C THR A 382 0.78 13.59 -13.63
N VAL A 383 0.18 14.65 -14.13
CA VAL A 383 0.00 15.90 -13.40
C VAL A 383 -1.22 15.68 -12.52
N GLY A 384 -0.99 15.36 -11.24
CA GLY A 384 -2.06 14.89 -10.34
C GLY A 384 -2.89 16.00 -9.75
N ARG A 385 -2.23 16.96 -9.11
CA ARG A 385 -2.90 18.04 -8.40
C ARG A 385 -2.31 19.39 -8.79
N ALA A 386 -3.18 20.32 -9.14
CA ALA A 386 -2.85 21.73 -9.30
C ALA A 386 -3.70 22.55 -8.32
N SER A 387 -3.09 23.33 -7.48
CA SER A 387 -3.79 24.15 -6.49
C SER A 387 -3.07 25.47 -6.25
N CYS A 388 -3.81 26.50 -5.92
CA CYS A 388 -3.25 27.81 -5.58
C CYS A 388 -3.75 28.24 -4.20
N GLU A 389 -2.87 28.90 -3.45
CA GLU A 389 -3.26 29.55 -2.20
C GLU A 389 -4.21 30.73 -2.50
N PRO A 390 -5.25 30.95 -1.69
CA PRO A 390 -6.12 32.10 -1.88
C PRO A 390 -5.33 33.42 -1.70
N PRO A 391 -5.70 34.49 -2.41
CA PRO A 391 -5.12 35.78 -2.14
C PRO A 391 -5.37 36.20 -0.68
N PRO A 392 -4.48 36.97 -0.07
CA PRO A 392 -4.73 37.53 1.26
C PRO A 392 -5.98 38.41 1.26
N PRO A 393 -6.66 38.58 2.41
CA PRO A 393 -7.86 39.43 2.51
C PRO A 393 -7.65 40.81 1.90
N GLY A 394 -8.52 41.21 0.95
CA GLY A 394 -8.41 42.47 0.20
C GLY A 394 -7.37 42.48 -0.93
N GLY A 395 -6.64 41.39 -1.12
CA GLY A 395 -5.68 41.22 -2.21
C GLY A 395 -6.27 40.49 -3.41
N THR A 396 -5.65 40.66 -4.58
CA THR A 396 -5.99 39.94 -5.82
C THR A 396 -4.86 39.05 -6.32
N VAL A 397 -3.67 39.13 -5.70
CA VAL A 397 -2.48 38.38 -6.10
C VAL A 397 -2.44 37.08 -5.36
N VAL A 398 -2.41 35.99 -6.10
CA VAL A 398 -2.21 34.63 -5.60
C VAL A 398 -0.75 34.47 -5.19
N PRO A 399 -0.45 34.19 -3.90
CA PRO A 399 0.92 34.18 -3.41
C PRO A 399 1.72 32.97 -3.91
N SER A 400 1.06 31.83 -4.11
CA SER A 400 1.71 30.63 -4.63
C SER A 400 0.73 29.66 -5.28
N CYS A 401 1.25 28.85 -6.20
CA CYS A 401 0.57 27.68 -6.76
C CYS A 401 1.47 26.46 -6.69
N SER A 402 0.89 25.31 -6.45
CA SER A 402 1.59 24.01 -6.39
C SER A 402 1.08 23.07 -7.46
N LEU A 403 2.01 22.29 -8.02
CA LEU A 403 1.76 21.26 -9.01
C LEU A 403 2.40 19.95 -8.56
N GLU A 404 1.60 18.92 -8.38
CA GLU A 404 2.07 17.57 -8.05
C GLU A 404 2.26 16.74 -9.33
N VAL A 405 3.38 16.03 -9.43
CA VAL A 405 3.67 15.10 -10.53
C VAL A 405 4.00 13.72 -9.97
N ASP A 406 3.38 12.70 -10.56
CA ASP A 406 3.66 11.28 -10.31
C ASP A 406 4.19 10.64 -11.60
N MET A 407 5.44 10.16 -11.57
CA MET A 407 6.08 9.43 -12.66
C MET A 407 6.25 7.99 -12.24
N ARG A 408 5.89 7.03 -13.08
CA ARG A 408 5.95 5.60 -12.78
C ARG A 408 6.64 4.82 -13.89
N SER A 409 7.48 3.85 -13.54
CA SER A 409 8.06 2.89 -14.46
C SER A 409 8.45 1.59 -13.76
N THR A 410 8.54 0.51 -14.52
CA THR A 410 9.09 -0.76 -14.04
C THR A 410 10.63 -0.76 -13.98
N ARG A 411 11.30 0.29 -14.49
CA ARG A 411 12.75 0.44 -14.49
C ARG A 411 13.16 1.82 -13.97
N LYS A 412 14.35 1.88 -13.38
CA LYS A 412 14.89 3.12 -12.80
C LYS A 412 15.27 4.15 -13.86
N GLU A 413 15.93 3.69 -14.92
CA GLU A 413 16.48 4.56 -15.96
C GLU A 413 15.40 5.43 -16.64
N PRO A 414 14.24 4.88 -17.08
CA PRO A 414 13.16 5.69 -17.62
C PRO A 414 12.58 6.72 -16.62
N LEU A 415 12.58 6.41 -15.31
CA LEU A 415 12.17 7.38 -14.28
C LEU A 415 13.13 8.55 -14.20
N GLU A 416 14.43 8.28 -14.20
CA GLU A 416 15.47 9.32 -14.21
C GLU A 416 15.42 10.18 -15.48
N ASP A 417 15.18 9.58 -16.63
CA ASP A 417 15.06 10.31 -17.90
C ASP A 417 13.80 11.18 -17.94
N MET A 418 12.68 10.67 -17.44
CA MET A 418 11.45 11.47 -17.30
C MET A 418 11.67 12.64 -16.34
N ARG A 419 12.33 12.41 -15.21
CA ARG A 419 12.67 13.48 -14.27
C ARG A 419 13.49 14.57 -14.94
N LYS A 420 14.59 14.20 -15.61
CA LYS A 420 15.46 15.15 -16.33
C LYS A 420 14.72 15.92 -17.42
N THR A 421 13.67 15.32 -17.99
CA THR A 421 12.85 15.94 -19.02
C THR A 421 11.83 16.92 -18.44
N ILE A 422 11.15 16.52 -17.35
CA ILE A 422 10.03 17.27 -16.78
C ILE A 422 10.49 18.41 -15.86
N GLU A 423 11.50 18.19 -15.01
CA GLU A 423 11.97 19.24 -14.07
C GLU A 423 12.32 20.57 -14.73
N PRO A 424 13.06 20.62 -15.86
CA PRO A 424 13.38 21.88 -16.51
C PRO A 424 12.16 22.65 -17.03
N MET A 425 11.03 21.97 -17.26
CA MET A 425 9.82 22.61 -17.78
C MET A 425 9.15 23.52 -16.76
N PHE A 426 9.32 23.23 -15.47
CA PHE A 426 8.88 24.13 -14.41
C PHE A 426 9.65 25.44 -14.44
N GLN A 427 10.99 25.34 -14.56
CA GLN A 427 11.83 26.53 -14.71
C GLN A 427 11.46 27.31 -15.97
N ALA A 428 11.23 26.62 -17.08
CA ALA A 428 10.84 27.28 -18.32
C ALA A 428 9.49 28.01 -18.21
N GLY A 429 8.53 27.47 -17.42
CA GLY A 429 7.26 28.16 -17.11
C GLY A 429 7.47 29.42 -16.28
N ALA A 430 8.26 29.33 -15.21
CA ALA A 430 8.61 30.45 -14.36
C ALA A 430 9.38 31.54 -15.14
N SER A 431 10.36 31.13 -15.95
CA SER A 431 11.17 32.05 -16.78
C SER A 431 10.33 32.80 -17.82
N ALA A 432 9.36 32.10 -18.46
CA ALA A 432 8.47 32.72 -19.42
C ALA A 432 7.63 33.83 -18.77
N GLU A 433 7.12 33.58 -17.58
CA GLU A 433 6.35 34.56 -16.83
C GLU A 433 7.23 35.73 -16.34
N ASN A 434 8.43 35.44 -15.81
CA ASN A 434 9.38 36.44 -15.40
C ASN A 434 9.75 37.38 -16.57
N ALA A 435 10.02 36.82 -17.75
CA ALA A 435 10.36 37.58 -18.94
C ALA A 435 9.26 38.56 -19.39
N ARG A 436 7.96 38.20 -19.25
CA ARG A 436 6.82 39.07 -19.53
C ARG A 436 6.84 40.36 -18.74
N TYR A 437 7.46 40.34 -17.57
CA TYR A 437 7.55 41.50 -16.65
C TYR A 437 8.97 42.04 -16.54
N GLY A 438 9.89 41.63 -17.42
CA GLY A 438 11.29 42.05 -17.38
C GLY A 438 12.02 41.66 -16.08
N ARG A 439 11.60 40.58 -15.44
CA ARG A 439 12.21 40.08 -14.21
C ARG A 439 13.26 39.03 -14.52
N LYS A 440 14.33 39.03 -13.72
CA LYS A 440 15.40 38.06 -13.82
C LYS A 440 15.02 36.82 -13.02
N ASP A 441 15.32 35.61 -13.56
CA ASP A 441 15.14 34.36 -12.84
C ASP A 441 15.98 34.32 -11.55
N GLY A 442 15.38 33.79 -10.49
CA GLY A 442 15.98 33.74 -9.17
C GLY A 442 15.98 35.10 -8.41
N SER A 443 15.47 36.17 -9.01
CA SER A 443 15.31 37.43 -8.29
C SER A 443 14.11 37.38 -7.33
N PRO A 444 14.16 38.12 -6.21
CA PRO A 444 13.04 38.21 -5.27
C PRO A 444 11.79 38.84 -5.86
N GLU A 445 11.92 39.51 -7.02
CA GLU A 445 10.86 40.21 -7.74
C GLU A 445 10.24 39.35 -8.86
N GLY A 446 10.77 38.14 -9.10
CA GLY A 446 10.29 37.15 -10.06
C GLY A 446 9.60 35.98 -9.39
N ILE A 447 9.04 35.10 -10.22
CA ILE A 447 8.58 33.77 -9.76
C ILE A 447 9.80 32.97 -9.32
N THR A 448 9.69 32.41 -8.12
CA THR A 448 10.66 31.43 -7.59
C THR A 448 10.03 30.07 -7.48
N LEU A 449 10.85 29.03 -7.58
CA LEU A 449 10.43 27.63 -7.51
C LEU A 449 10.94 26.97 -6.23
N GLU A 450 10.10 26.15 -5.65
CA GLU A 450 10.46 25.28 -4.53
C GLU A 450 10.03 23.85 -4.88
N LEU A 451 11.00 22.93 -4.94
CA LEU A 451 10.80 21.52 -5.23
C LEU A 451 10.77 20.72 -3.93
N MET A 452 9.71 19.96 -3.72
CA MET A 452 9.56 19.04 -2.62
C MET A 452 9.33 17.61 -3.14
N TRP A 453 10.29 16.72 -2.89
CA TRP A 453 10.13 15.30 -3.14
C TRP A 453 9.38 14.64 -1.98
N TYR A 454 8.33 13.88 -2.28
CA TYR A 454 7.56 13.17 -1.26
C TYR A 454 7.33 11.70 -1.57
N GLY A 455 7.78 11.21 -2.73
CA GLY A 455 7.64 9.81 -3.11
C GLY A 455 8.79 9.38 -4.02
N LEU A 456 9.71 8.60 -3.47
CA LEU A 456 10.81 7.99 -4.21
C LEU A 456 10.79 6.49 -3.92
N ARG A 457 9.97 5.74 -4.70
CA ARG A 457 9.89 4.29 -4.63
C ARG A 457 10.81 3.70 -5.67
N PRO A 458 11.76 2.82 -5.29
CA PRO A 458 12.66 2.22 -6.25
C PRO A 458 11.91 1.23 -7.14
N ALA A 459 12.20 1.22 -8.44
CA ALA A 459 11.72 0.21 -9.37
C ALA A 459 12.50 -1.09 -9.23
N PHE A 460 11.85 -2.22 -9.45
CA PHE A 460 12.51 -3.53 -9.45
C PHE A 460 11.90 -4.47 -10.48
N VAL A 461 12.76 -5.13 -11.23
CA VAL A 461 12.38 -6.26 -12.08
C VAL A 461 13.27 -7.42 -11.69
N ALA A 462 12.67 -8.54 -11.34
CA ALA A 462 13.41 -9.74 -10.97
C ALA A 462 14.20 -10.29 -12.16
N ASP A 463 15.51 -10.43 -11.99
CA ASP A 463 16.38 -11.08 -13.00
C ASP A 463 16.12 -12.58 -13.06
N SER A 464 15.66 -13.17 -11.96
CA SER A 464 15.26 -14.57 -11.84
C SER A 464 14.13 -14.73 -10.85
N VAL A 465 13.21 -15.61 -11.16
CA VAL A 465 12.14 -16.04 -10.23
C VAL A 465 12.61 -17.17 -9.30
N ASP A 466 13.81 -17.69 -9.52
CA ASP A 466 14.37 -18.79 -8.73
C ASP A 466 15.02 -18.27 -7.44
N ASN A 467 14.19 -17.99 -6.44
CA ASN A 467 14.61 -17.60 -5.11
C ASN A 467 13.74 -18.27 -4.03
N VAL A 468 14.23 -18.28 -2.80
CA VAL A 468 13.62 -19.03 -1.69
C VAL A 468 12.19 -18.57 -1.37
N ALA A 469 11.88 -17.28 -1.43
CA ALA A 469 10.55 -16.78 -1.15
C ALA A 469 9.54 -17.19 -2.25
N VAL A 470 9.94 -17.08 -3.51
CA VAL A 470 9.14 -17.53 -4.65
C VAL A 470 8.90 -19.02 -4.59
N HIS A 471 9.96 -19.82 -4.37
CA HIS A 471 9.85 -21.27 -4.27
C HIS A 471 8.88 -21.69 -3.16
N ALA A 472 9.04 -21.12 -1.96
CA ALA A 472 8.16 -21.44 -0.82
C ALA A 472 6.72 -20.98 -1.07
N GLY A 473 6.54 -19.78 -1.65
CA GLY A 473 5.22 -19.22 -1.97
C GLY A 473 4.46 -20.02 -3.04
N LEU A 474 5.15 -20.45 -4.10
CA LEU A 474 4.57 -21.30 -5.13
C LEU A 474 4.29 -22.71 -4.61
N GLN A 475 5.28 -23.33 -3.92
CA GLN A 475 5.13 -24.70 -3.43
C GLN A 475 4.03 -24.82 -2.38
N SER A 476 3.86 -23.83 -1.50
CA SER A 476 2.72 -23.81 -0.57
C SER A 476 1.38 -23.81 -1.29
N GLY A 477 1.28 -23.07 -2.40
CA GLY A 477 0.08 -23.06 -3.24
C GLY A 477 -0.18 -24.39 -3.95
N ILE A 478 0.86 -25.02 -4.49
CA ILE A 478 0.78 -26.35 -5.14
C ILE A 478 0.42 -27.43 -4.13
N GLN A 479 1.08 -27.44 -2.96
CA GLN A 479 0.85 -28.40 -1.89
C GLN A 479 -0.61 -28.39 -1.40
N LEU A 480 -1.25 -27.23 -1.43
CA LEU A 480 -2.64 -27.05 -0.99
C LEU A 480 -3.65 -27.08 -2.13
N GLY A 481 -3.25 -27.39 -3.35
CA GLY A 481 -4.12 -27.46 -4.51
C GLY A 481 -4.67 -26.09 -4.97
N VAL A 482 -4.10 -24.99 -4.50
CA VAL A 482 -4.47 -23.62 -4.91
C VAL A 482 -3.81 -23.25 -6.24
N LEU A 483 -2.62 -23.77 -6.47
CA LEU A 483 -1.88 -23.60 -7.73
C LEU A 483 -1.70 -24.97 -8.39
N THR A 484 -1.76 -24.99 -9.72
CA THR A 484 -1.57 -26.21 -10.53
C THR A 484 -0.16 -26.34 -11.10
N SER A 485 0.62 -25.27 -11.05
CA SER A 485 1.98 -25.23 -11.60
C SER A 485 2.83 -24.14 -10.91
N PRO A 486 4.16 -24.26 -10.93
CA PRO A 486 5.06 -23.29 -10.33
C PRO A 486 5.31 -22.08 -11.27
N MET A 487 4.22 -21.37 -11.62
CA MET A 487 4.29 -20.22 -12.51
C MET A 487 4.18 -18.91 -11.73
N VAL A 488 5.12 -18.01 -11.94
CA VAL A 488 5.07 -16.65 -11.43
C VAL A 488 4.35 -15.75 -12.43
N GLY A 489 3.40 -14.97 -11.97
CA GLY A 489 2.69 -14.00 -12.80
C GLY A 489 3.62 -12.90 -13.34
N THR A 490 3.28 -12.35 -14.49
CA THR A 490 4.01 -11.22 -15.11
C THR A 490 3.54 -9.85 -14.61
N GLY A 491 2.59 -9.83 -13.70
CA GLY A 491 2.07 -8.60 -13.10
C GLY A 491 3.16 -7.79 -12.38
N SER A 492 2.90 -6.50 -12.22
CA SER A 492 3.74 -5.61 -11.43
C SER A 492 2.86 -4.68 -10.61
N GLY A 493 3.28 -4.38 -9.38
CA GLY A 493 2.62 -3.46 -8.46
C GLY A 493 3.61 -2.44 -7.89
N SER A 494 3.09 -1.37 -7.31
CA SER A 494 3.91 -0.43 -6.53
C SER A 494 3.56 -0.65 -5.06
N LEU A 495 4.32 -1.47 -4.38
CA LEU A 495 4.02 -2.13 -3.11
C LEU A 495 5.16 -1.93 -2.12
N ASN A 496 4.92 -2.32 -0.89
CA ASN A 496 5.94 -2.40 0.16
C ASN A 496 7.20 -3.16 -0.27
N ASP A 497 7.05 -4.19 -1.09
CA ASP A 497 8.13 -5.06 -1.57
C ASP A 497 9.13 -4.37 -2.50
N ASN A 498 8.83 -3.17 -3.00
CA ASN A 498 9.82 -2.34 -3.69
C ASN A 498 11.12 -2.19 -2.87
N VAL A 499 10.98 -2.10 -1.54
CA VAL A 499 12.12 -1.89 -0.64
C VAL A 499 12.95 -3.17 -0.43
N PRO A 500 12.41 -4.31 0.05
CA PRO A 500 13.19 -5.52 0.23
C PRO A 500 13.78 -6.04 -1.07
N ALA A 501 13.06 -5.97 -2.19
CA ALA A 501 13.56 -6.41 -3.49
C ALA A 501 14.82 -5.62 -3.90
N ASN A 502 14.80 -4.29 -3.77
CA ASN A 502 15.98 -3.45 -4.03
C ASN A 502 17.09 -3.58 -2.97
N THR A 503 16.78 -4.19 -1.81
CA THR A 503 17.77 -4.56 -0.79
C THR A 503 18.40 -5.94 -1.08
N GLY A 504 17.95 -6.61 -2.15
CA GLY A 504 18.40 -7.95 -2.53
C GLY A 504 17.80 -9.07 -1.68
N ILE A 505 16.66 -8.80 -1.04
CA ILE A 505 15.94 -9.80 -0.24
C ILE A 505 14.90 -10.48 -1.10
N PRO A 506 14.87 -11.84 -1.15
CA PRO A 506 13.83 -12.60 -1.82
C PRO A 506 12.44 -12.19 -1.33
N THR A 507 11.54 -11.86 -2.25
CA THR A 507 10.18 -11.44 -1.93
C THR A 507 9.16 -12.23 -2.72
N TYR A 508 7.98 -12.42 -2.11
CA TYR A 508 6.81 -13.02 -2.75
C TYR A 508 5.54 -12.48 -2.11
N GLN A 509 4.53 -12.23 -2.93
CA GLN A 509 3.26 -11.66 -2.48
C GLN A 509 2.16 -12.69 -2.28
N PHE A 510 1.40 -12.51 -1.21
CA PHE A 510 0.18 -13.25 -0.88
C PHE A 510 -1.02 -12.32 -0.73
N THR A 511 -2.16 -12.93 -0.47
CA THR A 511 -3.36 -12.28 0.05
C THR A 511 -3.92 -13.15 1.16
N LEU A 512 -4.11 -12.60 2.36
CA LEU A 512 -4.74 -13.31 3.49
C LEU A 512 -6.25 -13.09 3.58
N ALA A 513 -6.75 -11.98 3.06
CA ALA A 513 -8.19 -11.72 3.05
C ALA A 513 -8.90 -12.54 1.99
N SER A 514 -10.06 -13.09 2.32
CA SER A 514 -10.93 -13.77 1.35
C SER A 514 -11.89 -12.83 0.63
N SER A 515 -11.92 -11.56 1.04
CA SER A 515 -12.80 -10.57 0.46
C SER A 515 -12.52 -10.36 -1.03
N ALA A 516 -13.59 -10.31 -1.82
CA ALA A 516 -13.51 -9.66 -3.10
C ALA A 516 -13.46 -8.15 -2.82
N ALA A 517 -12.38 -7.49 -3.22
CA ALA A 517 -12.37 -6.04 -3.27
C ALA A 517 -13.51 -5.61 -4.21
N GLY A 518 -14.32 -4.68 -3.73
CA GLY A 518 -15.29 -4.00 -4.58
C GLY A 518 -14.62 -2.92 -5.41
N ALA A 519 -15.42 -2.03 -5.95
CA ALA A 519 -14.90 -0.86 -6.65
C ALA A 519 -14.42 0.21 -5.65
N GLY A 520 -13.51 1.06 -6.06
CA GLY A 520 -13.13 2.29 -5.36
C GLY A 520 -11.90 2.20 -4.49
N GLY A 521 -10.95 1.32 -4.78
CA GLY A 521 -9.64 1.36 -4.13
C GLY A 521 -9.08 2.77 -4.10
N HIS A 522 -8.54 3.22 -2.96
CA HIS A 522 -8.09 4.58 -2.68
C HIS A 522 -9.20 5.65 -2.62
N ALA A 523 -10.46 5.26 -2.64
CA ALA A 523 -11.56 6.18 -2.40
C ALA A 523 -12.09 6.04 -0.96
N PHE A 524 -12.59 7.14 -0.39
CA PHE A 524 -13.20 7.08 0.93
C PHE A 524 -14.53 6.29 0.94
N TRP A 525 -15.10 5.99 -0.21
CA TRP A 525 -16.24 5.10 -0.43
C TRP A 525 -15.84 3.69 -0.88
N GLU A 526 -14.58 3.33 -0.71
CA GLU A 526 -14.09 1.98 -0.95
C GLU A 526 -14.94 0.93 -0.21
N TRP A 527 -15.22 -0.18 -0.88
CA TRP A 527 -16.03 -1.23 -0.30
C TRP A 527 -15.52 -2.63 -0.65
N GLY A 528 -15.92 -3.58 0.15
CA GLY A 528 -15.72 -5.00 -0.10
C GLY A 528 -16.80 -5.85 0.54
N THR A 529 -16.76 -7.14 0.30
CA THR A 529 -17.66 -8.12 0.90
C THR A 529 -16.90 -9.07 1.80
N ARG A 530 -17.51 -9.51 2.88
CA ARG A 530 -16.94 -10.58 3.70
C ARG A 530 -16.78 -11.84 2.86
N GLY A 531 -15.56 -12.35 2.79
CA GLY A 531 -15.31 -13.61 2.11
C GLY A 531 -15.66 -14.85 2.93
N ALA A 532 -15.57 -16.01 2.31
CA ALA A 532 -15.83 -17.27 2.99
C ALA A 532 -14.73 -17.56 4.04
N PRO A 533 -15.09 -17.86 5.30
CA PRO A 533 -14.11 -18.18 6.35
C PRO A 533 -13.15 -19.32 5.99
N ALA A 534 -13.62 -20.31 5.25
CA ALA A 534 -12.79 -21.42 4.78
C ALA A 534 -11.67 -20.96 3.83
N THR A 535 -11.95 -19.97 2.99
CA THR A 535 -10.93 -19.35 2.10
C THR A 535 -9.87 -18.59 2.89
N GLU A 536 -10.25 -17.91 3.97
CA GLU A 536 -9.29 -17.24 4.86
C GLU A 536 -8.35 -18.26 5.51
N VAL A 537 -8.89 -19.37 6.03
CA VAL A 537 -8.10 -20.44 6.63
C VAL A 537 -7.15 -21.09 5.62
N ALA A 538 -7.61 -21.33 4.39
CA ALA A 538 -6.76 -21.85 3.32
C ALA A 538 -5.61 -20.89 2.97
N ARG A 539 -5.87 -19.59 2.96
CA ARG A 539 -4.84 -18.56 2.74
C ARG A 539 -3.88 -18.45 3.93
N MET A 540 -4.38 -18.53 5.17
CA MET A 540 -3.53 -18.64 6.36
C MET A 540 -2.62 -19.87 6.29
N HIS A 541 -3.16 -21.04 5.89
CA HIS A 541 -2.38 -22.25 5.70
C HIS A 541 -1.25 -22.04 4.70
N ARG A 542 -1.54 -21.40 3.58
CA ARG A 542 -0.57 -21.11 2.53
C ARG A 542 0.57 -20.22 3.03
N VAL A 543 0.24 -19.09 3.67
CA VAL A 543 1.24 -18.15 4.21
C VAL A 543 2.08 -18.80 5.30
N LEU A 544 1.43 -19.52 6.24
CA LEU A 544 2.10 -20.23 7.32
C LEU A 544 3.07 -21.30 6.78
N THR A 545 2.63 -22.10 5.81
CA THR A 545 3.48 -23.12 5.17
C THR A 545 4.68 -22.47 4.49
N ALA A 546 4.50 -21.39 3.74
CA ALA A 546 5.60 -20.68 3.09
C ALA A 546 6.60 -20.10 4.10
N ALA A 547 6.10 -19.38 5.10
CA ALA A 547 6.93 -18.76 6.13
C ALA A 547 7.75 -19.81 6.92
N LEU A 548 7.10 -20.91 7.32
CA LEU A 548 7.78 -22.03 8.02
C LEU A 548 8.74 -22.81 7.10
N THR A 549 8.46 -22.89 5.80
CA THR A 549 9.39 -23.51 4.84
C THR A 549 10.71 -22.72 4.78
N VAL A 550 10.63 -21.39 4.74
CA VAL A 550 11.83 -20.54 4.70
C VAL A 550 12.51 -20.47 6.06
N SER A 551 11.75 -20.32 7.15
CA SER A 551 12.30 -20.19 8.50
C SER A 551 12.81 -21.51 9.08
N GLY A 552 12.37 -22.64 8.55
CA GLY A 552 12.48 -23.94 9.21
C GLY A 552 11.45 -24.10 10.33
N PHE A 553 11.23 -25.34 10.79
CA PHE A 553 10.17 -25.65 11.72
C PHE A 553 10.49 -26.86 12.60
N HIS A 554 10.13 -26.79 13.88
CA HIS A 554 10.15 -27.93 14.81
C HIS A 554 8.81 -28.65 14.73
N ALA A 555 8.78 -29.79 14.02
CA ALA A 555 7.57 -30.55 13.76
C ALA A 555 7.08 -31.29 15.03
N ALA A 556 5.78 -31.61 15.07
CA ALA A 556 5.14 -32.29 16.19
C ALA A 556 5.75 -33.65 16.53
N ASP A 557 6.35 -34.32 15.56
CA ASP A 557 7.03 -35.61 15.74
C ASP A 557 8.46 -35.48 16.33
N GLY A 558 8.87 -34.27 16.71
CA GLY A 558 10.19 -33.99 17.27
C GLY A 558 11.29 -33.78 16.22
N THR A 559 11.01 -33.95 14.94
CA THR A 559 11.98 -33.68 13.88
C THR A 559 12.08 -32.19 13.59
N VAL A 560 13.22 -31.74 13.07
CA VAL A 560 13.41 -30.36 12.62
C VAL A 560 13.40 -30.36 11.10
N VAL A 561 12.46 -29.60 10.52
CA VAL A 561 12.49 -29.21 9.12
C VAL A 561 13.50 -28.06 9.01
N PRO A 562 14.63 -28.23 8.34
CA PRO A 562 15.63 -27.18 8.25
C PRO A 562 15.11 -26.00 7.44
N PRO A 563 15.63 -24.78 7.68
CA PRO A 563 15.34 -23.64 6.82
C PRO A 563 15.67 -23.93 5.36
N ALA A 564 14.79 -23.55 4.44
CA ALA A 564 15.09 -23.67 3.02
C ALA A 564 16.20 -22.68 2.66
N THR A 565 17.39 -23.21 2.42
CA THR A 565 18.54 -22.44 1.92
C THR A 565 18.45 -22.39 0.40
N GLY A 566 17.74 -21.42 -0.14
CA GLY A 566 17.87 -21.03 -1.55
C GLY A 566 19.15 -20.23 -1.77
N PRO A 567 19.54 -19.98 -3.02
CA PRO A 567 20.58 -19.00 -3.26
C PRO A 567 20.12 -17.67 -2.64
N ILE A 568 20.68 -17.31 -1.51
CA ILE A 568 20.63 -15.94 -1.01
C ILE A 568 21.28 -15.15 -2.13
N GLY A 569 20.50 -14.32 -2.82
CA GLY A 569 21.00 -13.51 -3.93
C GLY A 569 22.33 -12.94 -3.49
N LYS A 570 23.35 -13.00 -4.34
CA LYS A 570 24.70 -12.58 -3.98
C LYS A 570 24.61 -11.24 -3.30
N ARG A 571 24.75 -11.20 -1.98
CA ARG A 571 24.97 -9.96 -1.27
C ARG A 571 26.20 -9.35 -1.92
N THR A 572 26.05 -8.30 -2.66
CA THR A 572 27.15 -7.47 -3.10
C THR A 572 27.72 -6.81 -1.82
N ARG A 573 28.54 -7.57 -1.10
CA ARG A 573 29.38 -7.06 0.00
C ARG A 573 30.45 -6.06 -0.46
N GLU A 574 30.37 -5.57 -1.70
CA GLU A 574 31.38 -4.73 -2.32
C GLU A 574 31.10 -3.23 -2.29
N VAL A 575 30.09 -2.76 -1.55
CA VAL A 575 29.82 -1.31 -1.46
C VAL A 575 29.91 -0.82 -0.01
N VAL A 576 30.92 -1.25 0.75
CA VAL A 576 31.38 -0.50 1.92
C VAL A 576 32.92 -0.63 2.01
N ARG A 577 33.60 0.14 1.21
CA ARG A 577 34.95 0.63 1.47
C ARG A 577 35.04 2.09 1.09
#